data_5ae880ad4254035cd0900b50c3552240
#
_entry.id   5ae880ad4254035cd0900b50c3552240
#
_cell.length_a   1.000
_cell.length_b   1.000
_cell.length_c   1.000
_cell.angle_alpha   90.00
_cell.angle_beta   90.00
_cell.angle_gamma   90.00
#
_symmetry.space_group_name_H-M   'P 1'
#
loop_
_entity.id
_entity.type
_entity.pdbx_description
1 polymer ?
#
loop_
_entity_poly.entity_id
_entity_poly.type
_entity_poly.pdbx_seq_one_letter_code
_entity_poly.pdbx_strand_id
1 'polypeptide(L)'
;PSNVYRDALNIAVSRSEGGDVGSLESILGNTEIYNGGTHADLEIIGKIVDEVNSVIYFFKTNYTQTADVLPGDATAWIMTIERFSIASGSSSILVQGNFLNFSTQNYIYGVNLIEDLLFWTDNRNAPRKINITQSLGYYTNEDQISVCKFSPYKAAELINLRSVTTTSAATHPSTMTDAEDLPTV
;
A
#
# COMPACT_ATOMS: atom_id res chain seq x y z
N PRO A 1 -19.99 6.82 58.09
CA PRO A 1 -18.79 6.78 57.23
C PRO A 1 -19.08 5.85 56.06
N SER A 2 -19.41 6.45 54.94
CA SER A 2 -19.70 5.69 53.74
C SER A 2 -18.39 5.30 53.09
N ASN A 3 -17.99 4.05 53.23
CA ASN A 3 -16.94 3.44 52.42
C ASN A 3 -17.44 3.21 50.99
N VAL A 4 -17.80 4.27 50.30
CA VAL A 4 -18.24 4.19 48.91
C VAL A 4 -17.08 4.68 48.06
N TYR A 5 -16.56 3.81 47.22
CA TYR A 5 -15.67 4.19 46.11
C TYR A 5 -16.40 5.20 45.22
N ARG A 6 -15.91 6.39 45.16
CA ARG A 6 -16.49 7.46 44.33
C ARG A 6 -15.98 7.49 42.90
N ASP A 7 -14.83 6.92 42.68
CA ASP A 7 -14.22 6.88 41.36
C ASP A 7 -13.27 5.70 41.27
N ALA A 8 -13.44 4.88 40.28
CA ALA A 8 -12.60 3.73 40.02
C ALA A 8 -12.36 3.59 38.51
N LEU A 9 -11.14 3.90 38.10
CA LEU A 9 -10.69 3.69 36.74
C LEU A 9 -10.05 2.30 36.61
N ASN A 10 -10.39 1.58 35.53
CA ASN A 10 -9.84 0.26 35.19
C ASN A 10 -10.11 -0.83 36.23
N ILE A 11 -11.32 -0.85 36.81
CA ILE A 11 -11.76 -1.88 37.75
C ILE A 11 -12.98 -2.61 37.18
N ALA A 12 -12.92 -3.93 37.19
CA ALA A 12 -14.05 -4.80 36.92
C ALA A 12 -14.56 -5.41 38.23
N VAL A 13 -15.86 -5.58 38.33
CA VAL A 13 -16.49 -6.32 39.41
C VAL A 13 -16.80 -7.71 38.91
N SER A 14 -16.05 -8.70 39.36
CA SER A 14 -16.41 -10.11 39.08
C SER A 14 -17.50 -10.56 40.01
N ARG A 15 -18.57 -11.12 39.48
CA ARG A 15 -19.63 -11.78 40.25
C ARG A 15 -19.39 -13.29 40.19
N SER A 16 -19.17 -13.90 41.33
CA SER A 16 -19.20 -15.35 41.41
C SER A 16 -20.67 -15.83 41.35
N GLU A 17 -20.94 -16.84 40.54
CA GLU A 17 -22.27 -17.49 40.55
C GLU A 17 -22.54 -18.04 41.94
N GLY A 18 -23.51 -17.42 42.66
CA GLY A 18 -24.02 -17.91 43.94
C GLY A 18 -23.61 -17.15 45.20
N GLY A 19 -22.92 -16.00 45.11
CA GLY A 19 -22.56 -15.18 46.25
C GLY A 19 -22.79 -13.69 46.01
N ASP A 20 -23.36 -13.00 47.04
CA ASP A 20 -23.58 -11.53 47.03
C ASP A 20 -22.27 -10.70 47.11
N VAL A 21 -21.12 -11.34 47.11
CA VAL A 21 -19.82 -10.67 47.26
C VAL A 21 -19.10 -10.66 45.93
N GLY A 22 -19.12 -9.50 45.28
CA GLY A 22 -18.26 -9.27 44.12
C GLY A 22 -16.83 -8.92 44.54
N SER A 23 -15.82 -9.49 43.91
CA SER A 23 -14.43 -9.03 44.03
C SER A 23 -14.16 -7.89 43.08
N LEU A 24 -13.43 -6.89 43.55
CA LEU A 24 -12.89 -5.82 42.67
C LEU A 24 -11.56 -6.31 42.11
N GLU A 25 -11.50 -6.40 40.79
CA GLU A 25 -10.29 -6.80 40.08
C GLU A 25 -9.85 -5.67 39.17
N SER A 26 -8.54 -5.49 39.04
CA SER A 26 -8.00 -4.57 38.02
C SER A 26 -8.23 -5.18 36.64
N ILE A 27 -8.72 -4.38 35.71
CA ILE A 27 -8.78 -4.79 34.30
C ILE A 27 -7.33 -4.90 33.80
N LEU A 28 -7.00 -6.06 33.25
CA LEU A 28 -5.72 -6.27 32.62
C LEU A 28 -5.54 -5.23 31.51
N GLY A 29 -4.40 -4.54 31.48
CA GLY A 29 -4.05 -3.63 30.41
C GLY A 29 -3.90 -4.37 29.08
N ASN A 30 -3.89 -3.61 27.99
CA ASN A 30 -3.62 -4.13 26.68
C ASN A 30 -2.18 -4.66 26.63
N THR A 31 -1.99 -5.81 26.02
CA THR A 31 -0.66 -6.35 25.71
C THR A 31 -0.25 -5.86 24.33
N GLU A 32 0.94 -5.31 24.21
CA GLU A 32 1.50 -4.98 22.92
C GLU A 32 1.79 -6.27 22.14
N ILE A 33 1.16 -6.41 20.98
CA ILE A 33 1.35 -7.56 20.07
C ILE A 33 2.16 -7.21 18.83
N TYR A 34 2.31 -5.91 18.54
CA TYR A 34 3.04 -5.41 17.37
C TYR A 34 3.87 -4.18 17.73
N ASN A 35 5.18 -4.28 17.57
CA ASN A 35 6.17 -3.25 17.95
C ASN A 35 6.69 -2.44 16.75
N GLY A 36 5.93 -2.35 15.67
CA GLY A 36 6.35 -1.64 14.45
C GLY A 36 6.97 -2.53 13.37
N GLY A 37 7.15 -3.83 13.63
CA GLY A 37 7.65 -4.78 12.64
C GLY A 37 9.06 -4.48 12.11
N THR A 38 9.28 -4.73 10.82
CA THR A 38 10.59 -4.59 10.17
C THR A 38 11.10 -3.14 10.16
N HIS A 39 10.18 -2.18 10.10
CA HIS A 39 10.49 -0.74 10.09
C HIS A 39 9.67 -0.05 11.18
N ALA A 40 10.14 -0.15 12.43
CA ALA A 40 9.45 0.39 13.61
C ALA A 40 9.37 1.92 13.64
N ASP A 41 10.26 2.60 12.92
CA ASP A 41 10.37 4.06 12.80
C ASP A 41 9.42 4.67 11.76
N LEU A 42 8.72 3.82 10.98
CA LEU A 42 7.76 4.30 9.99
C LEU A 42 6.40 4.60 10.62
N GLU A 43 5.77 5.67 10.18
CA GLU A 43 4.40 6.00 10.57
C GLU A 43 3.40 5.08 9.85
N ILE A 44 2.42 4.58 10.61
CA ILE A 44 1.31 3.78 10.07
C ILE A 44 0.24 4.75 9.58
N ILE A 45 0.04 4.80 8.28
CA ILE A 45 -0.96 5.66 7.62
C ILE A 45 -2.27 4.94 7.32
N GLY A 46 -2.32 3.62 7.47
CA GLY A 46 -3.53 2.83 7.26
C GLY A 46 -3.35 1.38 7.70
N LYS A 47 -4.46 0.72 7.97
CA LYS A 47 -4.48 -0.70 8.33
C LYS A 47 -5.78 -1.37 7.95
N ILE A 48 -5.74 -2.69 7.78
CA ILE A 48 -6.91 -3.56 7.72
C ILE A 48 -6.62 -4.87 8.45
N VAL A 49 -7.64 -5.39 9.12
CA VAL A 49 -7.58 -6.68 9.81
C VAL A 49 -8.29 -7.73 8.97
N ASP A 50 -7.60 -8.81 8.70
CA ASP A 50 -8.17 -10.03 8.15
C ASP A 50 -8.43 -11.00 9.33
N GLU A 51 -9.66 -11.00 9.78
CA GLU A 51 -10.07 -11.82 10.93
C GLU A 51 -10.02 -13.33 10.61
N VAL A 52 -10.28 -13.69 9.35
CA VAL A 52 -10.30 -15.10 8.92
C VAL A 52 -8.91 -15.72 9.03
N ASN A 53 -7.90 -15.01 8.58
CA ASN A 53 -6.52 -15.50 8.59
C ASN A 53 -5.72 -15.02 9.81
N SER A 54 -6.33 -14.23 10.73
CA SER A 54 -5.65 -13.63 11.88
C SER A 54 -4.40 -12.83 11.48
N VAL A 55 -4.57 -11.96 10.49
CA VAL A 55 -3.51 -11.14 9.91
C VAL A 55 -3.91 -9.67 9.92
N ILE A 56 -2.95 -8.78 10.13
CA ILE A 56 -3.12 -7.34 9.96
C ILE A 56 -2.20 -6.87 8.84
N TYR A 57 -2.74 -6.07 7.93
CA TYR A 57 -1.96 -5.39 6.91
C TYR A 57 -1.79 -3.94 7.30
N PHE A 58 -0.54 -3.46 7.32
CA PHE A 58 -0.17 -2.09 7.66
C PHE A 58 0.40 -1.38 6.44
N PHE A 59 -0.04 -0.15 6.23
CA PHE A 59 0.51 0.78 5.26
C PHE A 59 1.41 1.75 6.00
N LYS A 60 2.69 1.83 5.64
CA LYS A 60 3.69 2.54 6.43
C LYS A 60 4.58 3.41 5.54
N THR A 61 4.96 4.57 6.05
CA THR A 61 5.89 5.47 5.37
C THR A 61 6.58 6.42 6.36
N ASN A 62 7.74 6.95 5.98
CA ASN A 62 8.37 8.10 6.62
C ASN A 62 8.35 9.37 5.76
N TYR A 63 7.65 9.34 4.62
CA TYR A 63 7.54 10.48 3.73
C TYR A 63 6.48 11.47 4.21
N THR A 64 6.89 12.71 4.48
CA THR A 64 6.04 13.71 5.12
C THR A 64 5.54 14.82 4.20
N GLN A 65 5.95 14.81 2.91
CA GLN A 65 5.64 15.88 1.98
C GLN A 65 4.41 15.57 1.13
N THR A 66 3.86 16.62 0.52
CA THR A 66 2.71 16.53 -0.38
C THR A 66 3.09 16.33 -1.84
N ALA A 67 4.33 16.66 -2.23
CA ALA A 67 4.82 16.45 -3.59
C ALA A 67 4.91 14.96 -3.95
N ASP A 68 4.85 14.63 -5.23
CA ASP A 68 5.08 13.26 -5.69
C ASP A 68 6.53 12.86 -5.48
N VAL A 69 6.75 11.58 -5.16
CA VAL A 69 8.10 11.02 -5.08
C VAL A 69 8.52 10.61 -6.48
N LEU A 70 9.50 11.32 -7.02
CA LEU A 70 10.02 11.04 -8.36
C LEU A 70 10.86 9.75 -8.36
N PRO A 71 10.84 8.98 -9.46
CA PRO A 71 11.76 7.88 -9.66
C PRO A 71 13.19 8.40 -9.60
N GLY A 72 13.99 7.90 -8.65
CA GLY A 72 15.37 8.32 -8.43
C GLY A 72 15.64 9.17 -7.18
N ASP A 73 14.63 9.77 -6.57
CA ASP A 73 14.77 10.58 -5.33
C ASP A 73 14.83 9.70 -4.06
N ALA A 74 15.41 8.63 -4.09
CA ALA A 74 14.84 7.46 -3.51
C ALA A 74 15.54 6.82 -2.33
N THR A 75 16.60 7.33 -1.82
CA THR A 75 17.32 6.57 -0.79
C THR A 75 16.89 6.88 0.64
N ALA A 76 16.17 7.97 0.85
CA ALA A 76 15.77 8.41 2.20
C ALA A 76 14.33 8.00 2.56
N TRP A 77 13.47 7.73 1.60
CA TRP A 77 12.06 7.49 1.84
C TRP A 77 11.72 6.00 1.75
N ILE A 78 11.06 5.50 2.77
CA ILE A 78 10.62 4.12 2.83
C ILE A 78 9.09 4.10 2.81
N MET A 79 8.54 3.32 1.91
CA MET A 79 7.10 3.10 1.78
C MET A 79 6.86 1.61 1.68
N THR A 80 6.04 1.07 2.58
CA THR A 80 5.83 -0.38 2.66
C THR A 80 4.37 -0.73 2.89
N ILE A 81 4.01 -1.91 2.41
CA ILE A 81 2.82 -2.64 2.86
C ILE A 81 3.35 -3.87 3.59
N GLU A 82 3.05 -3.97 4.87
CA GLU A 82 3.54 -5.02 5.75
C GLU A 82 2.39 -5.91 6.20
N ARG A 83 2.63 -7.21 6.22
CA ARG A 83 1.74 -8.23 6.77
C ARG A 83 2.23 -8.64 8.14
N PHE A 84 1.36 -8.55 9.14
CA PHE A 84 1.62 -9.05 10.49
C PHE A 84 0.69 -10.21 10.80
N SER A 85 1.26 -11.36 11.17
CA SER A 85 0.49 -12.51 11.63
C SER A 85 0.32 -12.44 13.15
N ILE A 86 -0.92 -12.34 13.61
CA ILE A 86 -1.25 -12.31 15.04
C ILE A 86 -0.89 -13.65 15.70
N ALA A 87 -1.10 -14.74 15.01
CA ALA A 87 -0.87 -16.09 15.53
C ALA A 87 0.61 -16.37 15.81
N SER A 88 1.51 -15.91 14.93
CA SER A 88 2.97 -16.14 15.07
C SER A 88 3.73 -14.97 15.65
N GLY A 89 3.09 -13.77 15.76
CA GLY A 89 3.75 -12.54 16.18
C GLY A 89 4.80 -12.06 15.18
N SER A 90 4.77 -12.52 13.93
CA SER A 90 5.79 -12.21 12.93
C SER A 90 5.29 -11.25 11.87
N SER A 91 6.21 -10.40 11.39
CA SER A 91 5.98 -9.46 10.32
C SER A 91 6.71 -9.86 9.05
N SER A 92 6.12 -9.52 7.90
CA SER A 92 6.75 -9.65 6.59
C SER A 92 6.33 -8.51 5.67
N ILE A 93 7.28 -7.98 4.91
CA ILE A 93 7.00 -6.95 3.92
C ILE A 93 6.44 -7.62 2.66
N LEU A 94 5.27 -7.18 2.20
CA LEU A 94 4.66 -7.62 0.94
C LEU A 94 5.14 -6.78 -0.23
N VAL A 95 5.13 -5.46 -0.05
CA VAL A 95 5.51 -4.51 -1.09
C VAL A 95 6.34 -3.40 -0.46
N GLN A 96 7.41 -3.03 -1.14
CA GLN A 96 8.26 -1.89 -0.78
C GLN A 96 8.69 -1.16 -2.04
N GLY A 97 8.54 0.16 -2.04
CA GLY A 97 9.03 1.00 -3.12
C GLY A 97 8.36 2.36 -3.19
N ASN A 98 9.06 3.31 -3.80
CA ASN A 98 8.58 4.69 -3.94
C ASN A 98 7.38 4.83 -4.87
N PHE A 99 7.15 3.84 -5.74
CA PHE A 99 5.95 3.78 -6.59
C PHE A 99 4.64 3.66 -5.79
N LEU A 100 4.72 3.30 -4.50
CA LEU A 100 3.58 3.36 -3.59
C LEU A 100 3.14 4.80 -3.31
N ASN A 101 4.04 5.77 -3.45
CA ASN A 101 3.79 7.21 -3.32
C ASN A 101 2.96 7.58 -2.07
N PHE A 102 3.23 6.91 -0.94
CA PHE A 102 2.57 7.18 0.34
C PHE A 102 3.09 8.46 0.97
N SER A 103 2.24 9.12 1.77
CA SER A 103 2.65 10.26 2.57
C SER A 103 1.92 10.25 3.91
N THR A 104 2.60 10.68 4.97
CA THR A 104 1.99 10.87 6.29
C THR A 104 0.93 11.97 6.32
N GLN A 105 0.87 12.79 5.27
CA GLN A 105 -0.18 13.79 5.10
C GLN A 105 -1.49 13.19 4.54
N ASN A 106 -1.44 11.96 4.03
CA ASN A 106 -2.56 11.30 3.37
C ASN A 106 -2.81 9.93 3.99
N TYR A 107 -3.69 9.88 5.00
CA TYR A 107 -4.09 8.64 5.64
C TYR A 107 -4.98 7.79 4.74
N ILE A 108 -4.82 6.49 4.84
CA ILE A 108 -5.59 5.50 4.08
C ILE A 108 -6.76 5.04 4.93
N TYR A 109 -7.95 5.57 4.64
CA TYR A 109 -9.19 5.19 5.33
C TYR A 109 -10.01 4.17 4.54
N GLY A 110 -9.91 4.21 3.21
CA GLY A 110 -10.60 3.29 2.32
C GLY A 110 -9.72 2.10 2.01
N VAL A 111 -9.86 1.02 2.77
CA VAL A 111 -9.15 -0.25 2.53
C VAL A 111 -10.16 -1.38 2.51
N ASN A 112 -10.02 -2.29 1.56
CA ASN A 112 -10.83 -3.50 1.48
C ASN A 112 -9.98 -4.70 1.02
N LEU A 113 -10.27 -5.85 1.59
CA LEU A 113 -9.66 -7.13 1.21
C LEU A 113 -10.77 -8.02 0.63
N ILE A 114 -10.62 -8.41 -0.62
CA ILE A 114 -11.55 -9.30 -1.33
C ILE A 114 -10.74 -10.49 -1.79
N GLU A 115 -10.96 -11.64 -1.17
CA GLU A 115 -10.12 -12.83 -1.39
C GLU A 115 -8.64 -12.49 -1.17
N ASP A 116 -7.82 -12.62 -2.19
CA ASP A 116 -6.38 -12.32 -2.15
C ASP A 116 -6.05 -10.90 -2.66
N LEU A 117 -7.05 -10.08 -2.95
CA LEU A 117 -6.84 -8.74 -3.48
C LEU A 117 -7.07 -7.68 -2.41
N LEU A 118 -6.03 -6.96 -2.09
CA LEU A 118 -6.03 -5.83 -1.17
C LEU A 118 -6.16 -4.53 -1.98
N PHE A 119 -7.27 -3.81 -1.77
CA PHE A 119 -7.58 -2.53 -2.41
C PHE A 119 -7.43 -1.39 -1.41
N TRP A 120 -6.97 -0.22 -1.87
CA TRP A 120 -6.94 0.98 -1.04
C TRP A 120 -7.06 2.28 -1.83
N THR A 121 -7.43 3.34 -1.09
CA THR A 121 -7.48 4.73 -1.57
C THR A 121 -6.91 5.65 -0.49
N ASP A 122 -6.06 6.58 -0.87
CA ASP A 122 -5.37 7.52 0.02
C ASP A 122 -5.65 8.99 -0.30
N ASN A 123 -6.59 9.26 -1.17
CA ASN A 123 -6.94 10.62 -1.64
C ASN A 123 -5.74 11.41 -2.24
N ARG A 124 -4.64 10.72 -2.53
CA ARG A 124 -3.44 11.25 -3.19
C ARG A 124 -3.23 10.59 -4.55
N ASN A 125 -3.38 9.29 -4.58
CA ASN A 125 -3.17 8.45 -5.74
C ASN A 125 -4.51 7.94 -6.30
N ALA A 126 -4.51 7.51 -7.56
CA ALA A 126 -5.61 6.72 -8.09
C ALA A 126 -5.82 5.44 -7.25
N PRO A 127 -7.03 4.86 -7.22
CA PRO A 127 -7.28 3.60 -6.50
C PRO A 127 -6.29 2.51 -6.90
N ARG A 128 -5.77 1.80 -5.92
CA ARG A 128 -4.71 0.81 -6.07
C ARG A 128 -5.11 -0.54 -5.53
N LYS A 129 -4.46 -1.57 -6.02
CA LYS A 129 -4.64 -2.95 -5.57
C LYS A 129 -3.36 -3.75 -5.67
N ILE A 130 -3.22 -4.73 -4.80
CA ILE A 130 -2.20 -5.78 -4.89
C ILE A 130 -2.83 -7.14 -4.64
N ASN A 131 -2.18 -8.19 -5.10
CA ASN A 131 -2.46 -9.54 -4.66
C ASN A 131 -1.49 -9.89 -3.51
N ILE A 132 -2.04 -10.23 -2.34
CA ILE A 132 -1.28 -10.50 -1.12
C ILE A 132 -0.49 -11.81 -1.13
N THR A 133 -0.71 -12.67 -2.12
CA THR A 133 0.03 -13.94 -2.29
C THR A 133 1.35 -13.76 -3.03
N GLN A 134 1.56 -12.60 -3.65
CA GLN A 134 2.79 -12.31 -4.37
C GLN A 134 3.97 -12.09 -3.41
N SER A 135 5.14 -12.51 -3.84
CA SER A 135 6.38 -12.34 -3.08
C SER A 135 6.89 -10.88 -3.15
N LEU A 136 7.69 -10.50 -2.16
CA LEU A 136 8.40 -9.23 -2.17
C LEU A 136 9.23 -9.09 -3.45
N GLY A 137 9.13 -7.93 -4.11
CA GLY A 137 9.81 -7.65 -5.36
C GLY A 137 9.00 -7.96 -6.63
N TYR A 138 7.81 -8.58 -6.50
CA TYR A 138 6.92 -8.78 -7.64
C TYR A 138 6.43 -7.45 -8.22
N TYR A 139 6.02 -6.54 -7.35
CA TYR A 139 5.60 -5.20 -7.71
C TYR A 139 6.81 -4.26 -7.74
N THR A 140 7.06 -3.60 -8.87
CA THR A 140 8.20 -2.73 -9.10
C THR A 140 7.84 -1.34 -9.60
N ASN A 141 6.60 -1.15 -10.05
CA ASN A 141 6.12 0.11 -10.61
C ASN A 141 4.64 0.33 -10.34
N GLU A 142 4.19 1.56 -10.56
CA GLU A 142 2.80 1.98 -10.31
C GLU A 142 1.79 1.29 -11.21
N ASP A 143 2.13 1.00 -12.46
CA ASP A 143 1.21 0.38 -13.42
C ASP A 143 0.75 -1.01 -12.98
N GLN A 144 1.57 -1.71 -12.20
CA GLN A 144 1.24 -3.04 -11.71
C GLN A 144 0.22 -3.03 -10.56
N ILE A 145 0.15 -1.92 -9.82
CA ILE A 145 -0.74 -1.77 -8.65
C ILE A 145 -1.96 -0.91 -8.93
N SER A 146 -2.00 -0.16 -10.03
CA SER A 146 -3.14 0.68 -10.41
C SER A 146 -4.36 -0.17 -10.77
N VAL A 147 -5.53 0.22 -10.26
CA VAL A 147 -6.82 -0.43 -10.62
C VAL A 147 -7.19 -0.09 -12.04
N CYS A 148 -7.07 1.20 -12.40
CA CYS A 148 -7.30 1.69 -13.74
C CYS A 148 -5.96 2.02 -14.39
N LYS A 149 -5.68 1.40 -15.53
CA LYS A 149 -4.49 1.77 -16.30
C LYS A 149 -4.72 3.12 -16.96
N PHE A 150 -3.70 3.96 -16.93
CA PHE A 150 -3.72 5.23 -17.63
C PHE A 150 -3.90 5.01 -19.12
N SER A 151 -4.64 5.91 -19.76
CA SER A 151 -4.63 6.01 -21.22
C SER A 151 -3.20 6.26 -21.71
N PRO A 152 -2.82 5.75 -22.89
CA PRO A 152 -1.49 6.01 -23.43
C PRO A 152 -1.23 7.52 -23.47
N TYR A 153 -0.07 7.95 -22.99
CA TYR A 153 0.34 9.37 -22.94
C TYR A 153 0.48 10.02 -24.33
N LYS A 154 0.60 9.19 -25.36
CA LYS A 154 0.65 9.62 -26.75
C LYS A 154 -0.48 8.97 -27.53
N ALA A 155 -1.10 9.74 -28.40
CA ALA A 155 -2.00 9.19 -29.40
C ALA A 155 -1.29 8.10 -30.21
N ALA A 156 -2.04 7.08 -30.60
CA ALA A 156 -1.48 6.06 -31.49
C ALA A 156 -0.97 6.72 -32.77
N GLU A 157 0.31 6.56 -33.04
CA GLU A 157 0.95 7.07 -34.26
C GLU A 157 0.83 6.03 -35.34
N LEU A 158 0.25 6.40 -36.48
CA LEU A 158 0.19 5.54 -37.66
C LEU A 158 1.53 5.58 -38.35
N ILE A 159 2.32 4.52 -38.19
CA ILE A 159 3.56 4.34 -38.92
C ILE A 159 3.25 3.69 -40.25
N ASN A 160 3.63 4.36 -41.36
CA ASN A 160 3.53 3.75 -42.68
C ASN A 160 4.65 2.73 -42.86
N LEU A 161 4.35 1.47 -42.72
CA LEU A 161 5.33 0.37 -42.82
C LEU A 161 5.89 0.19 -44.24
N ARG A 162 5.34 0.88 -45.27
CA ARG A 162 5.90 0.82 -46.62
C ARG A 162 7.26 1.46 -46.73
N SER A 163 7.61 2.35 -45.81
CA SER A 163 8.94 3.00 -45.78
C SER A 163 10.04 2.11 -45.21
N VAL A 164 9.71 0.94 -44.68
CA VAL A 164 10.69 0.06 -44.01
C VAL A 164 11.36 -0.92 -44.97
N THR A 165 10.91 -1.00 -46.22
CA THR A 165 11.38 -1.99 -47.18
C THR A 165 12.58 -1.53 -48.05
N THR A 166 13.08 -0.36 -47.84
CA THR A 166 14.32 0.02 -48.55
C THR A 166 15.54 -0.48 -47.79
N THR A 167 16.07 -1.45 -48.28
CA THR A 167 17.17 -2.31 -47.93
C THR A 167 18.54 -1.63 -47.80
N SER A 168 18.64 -0.48 -47.32
CA SER A 168 19.96 0.01 -46.96
C SER A 168 20.11 0.00 -45.43
N ALA A 169 20.84 -0.94 -44.96
CA ALA A 169 21.08 -1.28 -43.58
C ALA A 169 21.76 -0.19 -42.75
N ALA A 170 21.86 1.02 -43.24
CA ALA A 170 22.62 2.08 -42.61
C ALA A 170 21.91 3.41 -42.46
N THR A 171 20.69 3.57 -42.94
CA THR A 171 19.99 4.86 -42.84
C THR A 171 18.69 4.71 -42.13
N HIS A 172 18.63 5.40 -41.03
CA HIS A 172 17.42 5.52 -40.22
C HIS A 172 16.30 6.14 -41.08
N PRO A 173 15.10 5.56 -41.10
CA PRO A 173 13.98 6.04 -41.93
C PRO A 173 13.38 7.39 -41.50
N SER A 174 14.00 8.08 -40.57
CA SER A 174 13.56 9.41 -40.12
C SER A 174 13.84 10.56 -41.10
N THR A 175 14.39 10.27 -42.28
CA THR A 175 14.77 11.29 -43.26
C THR A 175 14.00 11.24 -44.57
N MET A 176 12.88 10.53 -44.64
CA MET A 176 11.98 10.66 -45.77
C MET A 176 11.24 11.99 -45.71
N THR A 177 11.89 13.02 -46.21
CA THR A 177 11.34 14.37 -46.35
C THR A 177 11.01 14.75 -47.77
N ASP A 178 11.31 13.91 -48.74
CA ASP A 178 11.08 14.23 -50.13
C ASP A 178 9.83 13.60 -50.70
N ALA A 179 9.02 14.46 -51.31
CA ALA A 179 7.77 14.08 -51.97
C ALA A 179 8.03 13.16 -53.22
N GLU A 180 9.31 12.98 -53.62
CA GLU A 180 9.72 12.13 -54.74
C GLU A 180 9.65 10.64 -54.43
N ASP A 181 9.62 10.27 -53.14
CA ASP A 181 9.51 8.88 -52.73
C ASP A 181 8.07 8.38 -52.61
N LEU A 182 7.09 9.22 -52.93
CA LEU A 182 5.70 8.81 -52.99
C LEU A 182 5.41 8.24 -54.38
N PRO A 183 4.92 7.00 -54.51
CA PRO A 183 4.49 6.48 -55.80
C PRO A 183 3.38 7.37 -56.35
N THR A 184 3.61 7.99 -57.45
CA THR A 184 2.58 8.66 -58.24
C THR A 184 1.53 7.62 -58.68
N VAL A 185 0.30 7.90 -58.33
CA VAL A 185 -0.86 7.11 -58.75
C VAL A 185 -1.08 7.26 -60.22
#